data_63cf876b07654fb25e6a5b4f8cd96303
#
_entry.id   63cf876b07654fb25e6a5b4f8cd96303
#
_cell.length_a   1.000
_cell.length_b   1.000
_cell.length_c   1.000
_cell.angle_alpha   90.00
_cell.angle_beta   90.00
_cell.angle_gamma   90.00
#
_symmetry.space_group_name_H-M   'P 1'
#
loop_
_entity.id
_entity.type
_entity.pdbx_description
1 polymer ?
#
loop_
_entity_poly.entity_id
_entity_poly.type
_entity_poly.pdbx_seq_one_letter_code
_entity_poly.pdbx_strand_id
1 'polypeptide(L)'
;KIKNYKIELEKKVKIFSSIFTFILNIIYAAKKENSKYLIISISPYTFFAYVFLRIFNKKPYVYLRSDGYGEYKKILPFLGPAIYHLMFSIVSKNSTLLSCRKYILREKSGEIVSPSQIDNDWISNIKDIEFGETKLLYVGRIKIEKGIFSLIDLIKDCNNLSLTIVGAEKNFKKTSIGKNIFINEIEIDKRKLINYYDSHQIFILPSYTEGHPMSLLEALGRNRPVIIFSEIEHVIEERKGIFVSKRNKEDLLKTIEHIKKNYKEIQAAISNNNLPTKEKFLQDMSNILI
;
A
#
# COMPACT_ATOMS: atom_id res chain seq x y z
N LYS A 1 -3.58 -0.61 28.69
CA LYS A 1 -2.10 -0.77 28.55
C LYS A 1 -1.87 -1.92 27.58
N ILE A 2 -1.57 -1.61 26.31
CA ILE A 2 -1.17 -2.60 25.29
C ILE A 2 0.24 -3.04 25.67
N LYS A 3 0.40 -4.30 26.08
CA LYS A 3 1.73 -4.89 26.28
C LYS A 3 2.42 -4.99 24.91
N ASN A 4 3.57 -4.36 24.77
CA ASN A 4 4.43 -4.49 23.59
C ASN A 4 4.85 -5.96 23.43
N TYR A 5 4.29 -6.64 22.43
CA TYR A 5 4.80 -7.94 22.02
C TYR A 5 5.99 -7.68 21.09
N LYS A 6 7.17 -8.19 21.47
CA LYS A 6 8.34 -8.25 20.62
C LYS A 6 8.04 -9.24 19.49
N ILE A 7 7.91 -8.74 18.26
CA ILE A 7 7.89 -9.59 17.07
C ILE A 7 9.35 -9.88 16.74
N GLU A 8 9.82 -11.08 17.05
CA GLU A 8 11.11 -11.56 16.54
C GLU A 8 10.92 -12.05 15.12
N LEU A 9 11.49 -11.31 14.16
CA LEU A 9 11.63 -11.75 12.77
C LEU A 9 12.77 -12.77 12.71
N GLU A 10 12.43 -14.05 12.68
CA GLU A 10 13.41 -15.11 12.45
C GLU A 10 14.01 -15.03 11.04
N LYS A 11 15.33 -15.11 10.98
CA LYS A 11 16.12 -15.21 9.76
C LYS A 11 15.78 -16.50 9.00
N LYS A 12 15.87 -16.46 7.66
CA LYS A 12 15.67 -17.56 6.70
C LYS A 12 16.09 -18.94 7.25
N VAL A 13 15.11 -19.73 7.65
CA VAL A 13 15.28 -21.13 8.08
C VAL A 13 14.94 -22.05 6.91
N LYS A 14 15.65 -23.18 6.80
CA LYS A 14 15.41 -24.23 5.80
C LYS A 14 13.93 -24.65 5.78
N ILE A 15 13.31 -24.68 4.62
CA ILE A 15 11.84 -24.76 4.41
C ILE A 15 11.12 -25.84 5.25
N PHE A 16 11.68 -27.02 5.43
CA PHE A 16 11.05 -28.12 6.17
C PHE A 16 11.06 -27.92 7.70
N SER A 17 12.14 -27.43 8.28
CA SER A 17 12.19 -27.14 9.72
C SER A 17 11.30 -25.97 10.10
N SER A 18 11.07 -25.03 9.18
CA SER A 18 10.20 -23.87 9.41
C SER A 18 8.73 -24.20 9.45
N ILE A 19 8.25 -25.18 8.67
CA ILE A 19 6.84 -25.60 8.69
C ILE A 19 6.51 -26.30 10.02
N PHE A 20 7.37 -27.18 10.49
CA PHE A 20 7.16 -27.86 11.77
C PHE A 20 7.17 -26.87 12.94
N THR A 21 8.15 -25.99 12.99
CA THR A 21 8.22 -24.91 14.00
C THR A 21 7.00 -23.99 13.91
N PHE A 22 6.55 -23.64 12.70
CA PHE A 22 5.35 -22.83 12.48
C PHE A 22 4.10 -23.52 13.07
N ILE A 23 3.90 -24.81 12.80
CA ILE A 23 2.77 -25.58 13.34
C ILE A 23 2.83 -25.63 14.87
N LEU A 24 3.99 -25.94 15.45
CA LEU A 24 4.16 -25.96 16.91
C LEU A 24 3.85 -24.61 17.55
N ASN A 25 4.29 -23.50 16.93
CA ASN A 25 4.01 -22.16 17.42
C ASN A 25 2.50 -21.83 17.37
N ILE A 26 1.79 -22.26 16.31
CA ILE A 26 0.33 -22.09 16.23
C ILE A 26 -0.37 -22.90 17.31
N ILE A 27 0.01 -24.18 17.51
CA ILE A 27 -0.56 -25.03 18.56
C ILE A 27 -0.33 -24.42 19.93
N TYR A 28 0.88 -23.94 20.20
CA TYR A 28 1.20 -23.25 21.46
C TYR A 28 0.37 -21.98 21.64
N ALA A 29 0.27 -21.16 20.60
CA ALA A 29 -0.58 -19.96 20.61
C ALA A 29 -2.05 -20.33 20.84
N ALA A 30 -2.58 -21.35 20.15
CA ALA A 30 -3.97 -21.76 20.24
C ALA A 30 -4.39 -22.29 21.63
N LYS A 31 -3.45 -22.79 22.41
CA LYS A 31 -3.67 -23.23 23.80
C LYS A 31 -3.79 -22.09 24.81
N LYS A 32 -3.38 -20.85 24.43
CA LYS A 32 -3.50 -19.70 25.33
C LYS A 32 -4.97 -19.35 25.55
N GLU A 33 -5.37 -19.26 26.79
CA GLU A 33 -6.68 -18.77 27.17
C GLU A 33 -6.79 -17.26 26.95
N ASN A 34 -8.01 -16.76 26.71
CA ASN A 34 -8.33 -15.35 26.53
C ASN A 34 -7.51 -14.62 25.45
N SER A 35 -7.06 -15.36 24.43
CA SER A 35 -6.32 -14.80 23.31
C SER A 35 -7.21 -14.60 22.09
N LYS A 36 -7.08 -13.48 21.42
CA LYS A 36 -7.68 -13.18 20.11
C LYS A 36 -6.63 -13.36 19.01
N TYR A 37 -7.05 -13.84 17.88
CA TYR A 37 -6.15 -14.18 16.77
C TYR A 37 -6.50 -13.34 15.56
N LEU A 38 -5.52 -12.60 15.07
CA LEU A 38 -5.64 -11.81 13.85
C LEU A 38 -4.77 -12.43 12.76
N ILE A 39 -5.40 -12.85 11.69
CA ILE A 39 -4.75 -13.35 10.47
C ILE A 39 -4.74 -12.24 9.45
N ILE A 40 -3.57 -11.91 8.91
CA ILE A 40 -3.42 -10.86 7.89
C ILE A 40 -3.26 -11.51 6.53
N SER A 41 -4.22 -11.28 5.64
CA SER A 41 -4.34 -11.83 4.29
C SER A 41 -4.50 -13.37 4.27
N ILE A 42 -4.99 -13.91 3.16
CA ILE A 42 -5.14 -15.34 2.95
C ILE A 42 -4.03 -15.81 2.00
N SER A 43 -3.13 -16.61 2.54
CA SER A 43 -2.06 -17.31 1.83
C SER A 43 -2.08 -18.79 2.25
N PRO A 44 -1.36 -19.70 1.61
CA PRO A 44 -1.29 -21.09 2.08
C PRO A 44 -0.89 -21.21 3.55
N TYR A 45 0.11 -20.44 4.00
CA TYR A 45 0.57 -20.44 5.40
C TYR A 45 -0.52 -19.95 6.36
N THR A 46 -1.13 -18.82 6.06
CA THR A 46 -2.16 -18.23 6.93
C THR A 46 -3.44 -19.05 6.89
N PHE A 47 -3.74 -19.73 5.79
CA PHE A 47 -4.84 -20.70 5.70
C PHE A 47 -4.60 -21.92 6.60
N PHE A 48 -3.39 -22.49 6.59
CA PHE A 48 -3.04 -23.55 7.54
C PHE A 48 -3.16 -23.07 8.99
N ALA A 49 -2.66 -21.88 9.31
CA ALA A 49 -2.83 -21.30 10.65
C ALA A 49 -4.31 -21.19 11.03
N TYR A 50 -5.16 -20.75 10.10
CA TYR A 50 -6.61 -20.69 10.31
C TYR A 50 -7.20 -22.06 10.62
N VAL A 51 -6.86 -23.09 9.84
CA VAL A 51 -7.37 -24.46 10.04
C VAL A 51 -6.99 -24.99 11.43
N PHE A 52 -5.72 -24.83 11.84
CA PHE A 52 -5.30 -25.23 13.19
C PHE A 52 -6.04 -24.49 14.29
N LEU A 53 -6.21 -23.16 14.17
CA LEU A 53 -6.98 -22.39 15.14
C LEU A 53 -8.42 -22.89 15.25
N ARG A 54 -9.04 -23.29 14.12
CA ARG A 54 -10.39 -23.86 14.10
C ARG A 54 -10.47 -25.24 14.76
N ILE A 55 -9.47 -26.10 14.61
CA ILE A 55 -9.37 -27.37 15.34
C ILE A 55 -9.39 -27.14 16.86
N PHE A 56 -8.77 -26.05 17.34
CA PHE A 56 -8.81 -25.66 18.76
C PHE A 56 -10.02 -24.78 19.13
N ASN A 57 -11.09 -24.79 18.32
CA ASN A 57 -12.31 -24.00 18.51
C ASN A 57 -12.09 -22.49 18.67
N LYS A 58 -10.98 -21.96 18.14
CA LYS A 58 -10.74 -20.52 18.12
C LYS A 58 -11.41 -19.90 16.89
N LYS A 59 -12.04 -18.73 17.06
CA LYS A 59 -12.63 -17.94 15.98
C LYS A 59 -11.70 -16.75 15.65
N PRO A 60 -10.86 -16.84 14.61
CA PRO A 60 -9.94 -15.76 14.28
C PRO A 60 -10.65 -14.60 13.57
N TYR A 61 -10.08 -13.42 13.71
CA TYR A 61 -10.30 -12.28 12.83
C TYR A 61 -9.41 -12.43 11.61
N VAL A 62 -9.92 -12.12 10.42
CA VAL A 62 -9.15 -12.21 9.18
C VAL A 62 -9.19 -10.88 8.45
N TYR A 63 -8.05 -10.21 8.37
CA TYR A 63 -7.91 -8.91 7.76
C TYR A 63 -7.36 -9.01 6.33
N LEU A 64 -8.22 -8.73 5.36
CA LEU A 64 -7.93 -8.78 3.93
C LEU A 64 -7.35 -7.44 3.47
N ARG A 65 -6.06 -7.42 3.14
CA ARG A 65 -5.33 -6.20 2.75
C ARG A 65 -5.22 -5.99 1.24
N SER A 66 -5.49 -7.02 0.46
CA SER A 66 -5.34 -7.01 -1.00
C SER A 66 -6.35 -7.93 -1.67
N ASP A 67 -6.57 -7.75 -2.97
CA ASP A 67 -7.40 -8.65 -3.76
C ASP A 67 -6.66 -9.96 -4.06
N GLY A 68 -6.85 -10.95 -3.20
CA GLY A 68 -6.22 -12.25 -3.36
C GLY A 68 -6.60 -12.97 -4.66
N TYR A 69 -7.81 -12.76 -5.20
CA TYR A 69 -8.17 -13.33 -6.51
C TYR A 69 -7.27 -12.78 -7.61
N GLY A 70 -7.07 -11.46 -7.65
CA GLY A 70 -6.17 -10.82 -8.60
C GLY A 70 -4.72 -11.24 -8.44
N GLU A 71 -4.24 -11.36 -7.19
CA GLU A 71 -2.88 -11.81 -6.90
C GLU A 71 -2.65 -13.27 -7.35
N TYR A 72 -3.54 -14.19 -7.00
CA TYR A 72 -3.42 -15.60 -7.37
C TYR A 72 -3.57 -15.83 -8.87
N LYS A 73 -4.40 -15.03 -9.57
CA LYS A 73 -4.49 -15.07 -11.03
C LYS A 73 -3.16 -14.71 -11.70
N LYS A 74 -2.38 -13.80 -11.11
CA LYS A 74 -1.05 -13.44 -11.63
C LYS A 74 0.00 -14.52 -11.39
N ILE A 75 -0.09 -15.25 -10.25
CA ILE A 75 0.85 -16.32 -9.89
C ILE A 75 0.56 -17.59 -10.71
N LEU A 76 -0.72 -17.98 -10.80
CA LEU A 76 -1.20 -19.17 -11.49
C LEU A 76 -2.48 -18.81 -12.26
N PRO A 77 -2.37 -18.38 -13.52
CA PRO A 77 -3.49 -17.78 -14.26
C PRO A 77 -4.77 -18.62 -14.31
N PHE A 78 -4.66 -19.95 -14.42
CA PHE A 78 -5.82 -20.84 -14.52
C PHE A 78 -6.28 -21.40 -13.17
N LEU A 79 -5.37 -21.85 -12.32
CA LEU A 79 -5.68 -22.54 -11.06
C LEU A 79 -5.70 -21.58 -9.86
N GLY A 80 -4.97 -20.48 -9.91
CA GLY A 80 -4.81 -19.56 -8.79
C GLY A 80 -6.13 -19.02 -8.24
N PRO A 81 -7.05 -18.50 -9.07
CA PRO A 81 -8.33 -18.00 -8.59
C PRO A 81 -9.18 -19.10 -7.91
N ALA A 82 -9.15 -20.35 -8.41
CA ALA A 82 -9.88 -21.45 -7.83
C ALA A 82 -9.30 -21.87 -6.46
N ILE A 83 -7.97 -21.94 -6.36
CA ILE A 83 -7.27 -22.22 -5.08
C ILE A 83 -7.61 -21.13 -4.06
N TYR A 84 -7.51 -19.87 -4.45
CA TYR A 84 -7.86 -18.76 -3.55
C TYR A 84 -9.33 -18.81 -3.15
N HIS A 85 -10.23 -19.10 -4.09
CA HIS A 85 -11.67 -19.21 -3.81
C HIS A 85 -11.98 -20.30 -2.77
N LEU A 86 -11.33 -21.45 -2.87
CA LEU A 86 -11.47 -22.53 -1.88
C LEU A 86 -11.05 -22.04 -0.48
N MET A 87 -9.85 -21.46 -0.36
CA MET A 87 -9.36 -20.92 0.91
C MET A 87 -10.27 -19.83 1.46
N PHE A 88 -10.65 -18.85 0.63
CA PHE A 88 -11.51 -17.74 1.00
C PHE A 88 -12.90 -18.23 1.46
N SER A 89 -13.50 -19.19 0.75
CA SER A 89 -14.81 -19.74 1.08
C SER A 89 -14.82 -20.46 2.43
N ILE A 90 -13.74 -21.18 2.75
CA ILE A 90 -13.59 -21.86 4.04
C ILE A 90 -13.40 -20.84 5.16
N VAL A 91 -12.51 -19.88 4.95
CA VAL A 91 -12.16 -18.86 5.94
C VAL A 91 -13.36 -17.95 6.24
N SER A 92 -14.08 -17.51 5.21
CA SER A 92 -15.19 -16.55 5.35
C SER A 92 -16.40 -17.08 6.12
N LYS A 93 -16.58 -18.40 6.20
CA LYS A 93 -17.72 -19.02 6.91
C LYS A 93 -17.63 -18.90 8.43
N ASN A 94 -16.43 -18.95 8.97
CA ASN A 94 -16.22 -19.12 10.42
C ASN A 94 -15.17 -18.15 11.01
N SER A 95 -15.01 -16.99 10.41
CA SER A 95 -14.16 -15.90 10.93
C SER A 95 -14.92 -14.58 10.92
N THR A 96 -14.42 -13.60 11.67
CA THR A 96 -14.83 -12.22 11.52
C THR A 96 -13.94 -11.59 10.47
N LEU A 97 -14.54 -11.22 9.32
CA LEU A 97 -13.79 -10.62 8.23
C LEU A 97 -13.62 -9.12 8.45
N LEU A 98 -12.41 -8.64 8.23
CA LEU A 98 -12.08 -7.23 8.10
C LEU A 98 -11.44 -7.02 6.74
N SER A 99 -11.63 -5.86 6.16
CA SER A 99 -10.99 -5.52 4.90
C SER A 99 -10.63 -4.06 4.81
N CYS A 100 -9.57 -3.75 4.09
CA CYS A 100 -9.24 -2.37 3.78
C CYS A 100 -10.21 -1.73 2.77
N ARG A 101 -11.00 -2.53 2.03
CA ARG A 101 -11.94 -2.07 1.01
C ARG A 101 -13.11 -3.03 0.83
N LYS A 102 -14.30 -2.47 0.56
CA LYS A 102 -15.55 -3.24 0.41
C LYS A 102 -15.47 -4.30 -0.69
N TYR A 103 -14.91 -3.98 -1.85
CA TYR A 103 -14.88 -4.92 -2.98
C TYR A 103 -14.05 -6.19 -2.70
N ILE A 104 -13.09 -6.14 -1.78
CA ILE A 104 -12.26 -7.29 -1.39
C ILE A 104 -13.06 -8.33 -0.60
N LEU A 105 -14.07 -7.89 0.15
CA LEU A 105 -15.00 -8.79 0.85
C LEU A 105 -15.88 -9.58 -0.11
N ARG A 106 -15.96 -9.17 -1.36
CA ARG A 106 -16.95 -9.68 -2.30
C ARG A 106 -18.36 -9.50 -1.73
N GLU A 107 -19.17 -10.53 -1.71
CA GLU A 107 -20.53 -10.53 -1.14
C GLU A 107 -20.57 -10.93 0.35
N LYS A 108 -19.41 -11.05 1.01
CA LYS A 108 -19.35 -11.42 2.42
C LYS A 108 -19.51 -10.21 3.32
N SER A 109 -20.20 -10.42 4.44
CA SER A 109 -20.25 -9.42 5.51
C SER A 109 -18.89 -9.29 6.20
N GLY A 110 -18.51 -8.08 6.55
CA GLY A 110 -17.26 -7.79 7.24
C GLY A 110 -17.10 -6.30 7.49
N GLU A 111 -16.19 -5.94 8.37
CA GLU A 111 -15.91 -4.56 8.74
C GLU A 111 -14.87 -3.94 7.79
N ILE A 112 -15.07 -2.68 7.44
CA ILE A 112 -14.12 -1.95 6.61
C ILE A 112 -13.22 -1.13 7.52
N VAL A 113 -11.93 -1.47 7.52
CA VAL A 113 -10.90 -0.80 8.30
C VAL A 113 -9.75 -0.43 7.38
N SER A 114 -9.65 0.83 7.03
CA SER A 114 -8.63 1.34 6.11
C SER A 114 -7.32 1.60 6.85
N PRO A 115 -6.23 0.89 6.53
CA PRO A 115 -4.94 1.15 7.17
C PRO A 115 -4.43 2.53 6.78
N SER A 116 -3.83 3.23 7.73
CA SER A 116 -3.20 4.53 7.48
C SER A 116 -1.98 4.74 8.38
N GLN A 117 -1.00 5.48 7.87
CA GLN A 117 0.13 6.01 8.64
C GLN A 117 0.02 7.53 8.82
N ILE A 118 -1.05 8.13 8.29
CA ILE A 118 -1.28 9.57 8.38
C ILE A 118 -1.67 9.92 9.82
N ASP A 119 -0.81 10.68 10.46
CA ASP A 119 -1.03 11.32 11.75
C ASP A 119 -0.97 12.85 11.61
N ASN A 120 -1.02 13.57 12.72
CA ASN A 120 -1.01 15.03 12.72
C ASN A 120 0.22 15.62 12.02
N ASP A 121 1.39 14.97 12.06
CA ASP A 121 2.58 15.48 11.36
C ASP A 121 2.40 15.50 9.84
N TRP A 122 1.62 14.52 9.31
CA TRP A 122 1.34 14.44 7.87
C TRP A 122 0.37 15.50 7.34
N ILE A 123 -0.49 16.04 8.19
CA ILE A 123 -1.54 16.99 7.79
C ILE A 123 -1.34 18.40 8.32
N SER A 124 -0.30 18.62 9.14
CA SER A 124 0.04 19.92 9.69
C SER A 124 1.27 20.53 9.00
N ASN A 125 1.43 21.84 9.11
CA ASN A 125 2.59 22.58 8.61
C ASN A 125 2.94 22.24 7.14
N ILE A 126 1.90 22.16 6.29
CA ILE A 126 2.06 21.87 4.86
C ILE A 126 2.77 23.05 4.20
N LYS A 127 3.87 22.75 3.49
CA LYS A 127 4.62 23.79 2.79
C LYS A 127 3.97 24.10 1.44
N ASP A 128 3.76 25.38 1.17
CA ASP A 128 3.44 25.84 -0.17
C ASP A 128 4.66 25.68 -1.08
N ILE A 129 4.39 25.23 -2.30
CA ILE A 129 5.41 25.10 -3.34
C ILE A 129 4.98 25.89 -4.56
N GLU A 130 5.86 26.72 -5.05
CA GLU A 130 5.69 27.38 -6.33
C GLU A 130 6.16 26.48 -7.48
N PHE A 131 5.49 26.59 -8.62
CA PHE A 131 5.92 25.93 -9.83
C PHE A 131 7.07 26.71 -10.49
N GLY A 132 8.28 26.13 -10.43
CA GLY A 132 9.37 26.42 -11.33
C GLY A 132 9.56 25.25 -12.29
N GLU A 133 10.71 24.57 -12.21
CA GLU A 133 10.89 23.25 -12.82
C GLU A 133 9.97 22.22 -12.14
N THR A 134 9.30 21.40 -12.94
CA THR A 134 8.38 20.39 -12.39
C THR A 134 9.14 19.23 -11.78
N LYS A 135 8.96 19.02 -10.48
CA LYS A 135 9.58 17.93 -9.71
C LYS A 135 8.53 16.88 -9.38
N LEU A 136 8.71 15.69 -9.95
CA LEU A 136 7.91 14.50 -9.62
C LEU A 136 8.57 13.72 -8.49
N LEU A 137 7.74 13.19 -7.60
CA LEU A 137 8.15 12.28 -6.52
C LEU A 137 7.51 10.91 -6.70
N TYR A 138 8.31 9.87 -6.57
CA TYR A 138 7.85 8.50 -6.35
C TYR A 138 8.42 7.98 -5.03
N VAL A 139 7.56 7.41 -4.19
CA VAL A 139 7.96 6.75 -2.94
C VAL A 139 7.47 5.31 -2.95
N GLY A 140 8.37 4.36 -2.90
CA GLY A 140 8.05 2.95 -2.92
C GLY A 140 9.19 2.07 -3.41
N ARG A 141 9.03 0.74 -3.26
CA ARG A 141 10.03 -0.23 -3.69
C ARG A 141 10.25 -0.18 -5.21
N ILE A 142 11.51 -0.30 -5.63
CA ILE A 142 11.86 -0.39 -7.04
C ILE A 142 11.66 -1.83 -7.51
N LYS A 143 10.49 -2.12 -8.07
CA LYS A 143 10.08 -3.43 -8.59
C LYS A 143 9.31 -3.28 -9.89
N ILE A 144 9.28 -4.34 -10.69
CA ILE A 144 8.61 -4.35 -12.01
C ILE A 144 7.12 -4.03 -11.85
N GLU A 145 6.44 -4.67 -10.90
CA GLU A 145 5.01 -4.44 -10.64
C GLU A 145 4.67 -3.01 -10.18
N LYS A 146 5.68 -2.26 -9.71
CA LYS A 146 5.54 -0.85 -9.35
C LYS A 146 5.71 0.09 -10.54
N GLY A 147 5.99 -0.42 -11.73
CA GLY A 147 6.00 0.33 -12.98
C GLY A 147 7.08 1.42 -13.10
N ILE A 148 8.04 1.45 -12.18
CA ILE A 148 9.04 2.53 -12.10
C ILE A 148 9.94 2.58 -13.34
N PHE A 149 10.31 1.44 -13.91
CA PHE A 149 11.15 1.38 -15.11
C PHE A 149 10.42 1.95 -16.33
N SER A 150 9.13 1.64 -16.47
CA SER A 150 8.28 2.22 -17.52
C SER A 150 8.15 3.75 -17.37
N LEU A 151 8.02 4.26 -16.13
CA LEU A 151 8.00 5.71 -15.88
C LEU A 151 9.32 6.35 -16.26
N ILE A 152 10.45 5.77 -15.89
CA ILE A 152 11.78 6.25 -16.25
C ILE A 152 11.89 6.39 -17.77
N ASP A 153 11.48 5.38 -18.52
CA ASP A 153 11.53 5.40 -20.00
C ASP A 153 10.67 6.50 -20.62
N LEU A 154 9.55 6.87 -19.99
CA LEU A 154 8.67 7.95 -20.45
C LEU A 154 9.29 9.33 -20.26
N ILE A 155 10.12 9.54 -19.23
CA ILE A 155 10.52 10.88 -18.81
C ILE A 155 12.03 11.16 -18.88
N LYS A 156 12.90 10.15 -19.10
CA LYS A 156 14.37 10.31 -19.11
C LYS A 156 14.90 11.39 -20.05
N ASP A 157 14.17 11.66 -21.12
CA ASP A 157 14.54 12.65 -22.13
C ASP A 157 13.71 13.96 -22.04
N CYS A 158 13.12 14.25 -20.89
CA CYS A 158 12.34 15.49 -20.64
C CYS A 158 13.21 16.54 -19.94
N ASN A 159 13.50 17.66 -20.59
CA ASN A 159 14.42 18.66 -20.08
C ASN A 159 13.87 19.52 -18.92
N ASN A 160 12.55 19.71 -18.84
CA ASN A 160 11.90 20.58 -17.84
C ASN A 160 11.15 19.80 -16.75
N LEU A 161 11.57 18.56 -16.55
CA LEU A 161 10.92 17.62 -15.64
C LEU A 161 11.98 16.80 -14.91
N SER A 162 11.92 16.75 -13.60
CA SER A 162 12.78 15.87 -12.81
C SER A 162 11.95 14.83 -12.03
N LEU A 163 12.52 13.66 -11.78
CA LEU A 163 11.94 12.60 -10.97
C LEU A 163 12.86 12.22 -9.83
N THR A 164 12.35 12.31 -8.63
CA THR A 164 13.00 11.75 -7.45
C THR A 164 12.31 10.43 -7.08
N ILE A 165 13.09 9.37 -6.98
CA ILE A 165 12.69 8.03 -6.58
C ILE A 165 13.24 7.77 -5.18
N VAL A 166 12.37 7.49 -4.21
CA VAL A 166 12.74 7.13 -2.84
C VAL A 166 12.30 5.70 -2.58
N GLY A 167 13.24 4.78 -2.37
CA GLY A 167 12.91 3.39 -2.11
C GLY A 167 13.85 2.36 -2.74
N ALA A 168 15.06 2.79 -3.11
CA ALA A 168 16.13 1.87 -3.54
C ALA A 168 16.67 1.07 -2.35
N GLU A 169 16.89 -0.21 -2.56
CA GLU A 169 17.63 -1.04 -1.60
C GLU A 169 19.12 -0.62 -1.59
N LYS A 170 19.82 -0.80 -0.46
CA LYS A 170 21.23 -0.39 -0.28
C LYS A 170 22.17 -0.88 -1.39
N ASN A 171 21.86 -2.01 -2.02
CA ASN A 171 22.68 -2.61 -3.08
C ASN A 171 22.14 -2.30 -4.49
N PHE A 172 21.24 -1.34 -4.63
CA PHE A 172 20.69 -0.97 -5.93
C PHE A 172 21.80 -0.38 -6.82
N LYS A 173 22.14 -1.08 -7.92
CA LYS A 173 23.11 -0.58 -8.89
C LYS A 173 22.48 0.55 -9.69
N LYS A 174 22.98 1.77 -9.51
CA LYS A 174 22.63 2.93 -10.35
C LYS A 174 23.26 2.73 -11.73
N THR A 175 22.54 2.13 -12.66
CA THR A 175 22.86 2.26 -14.09
C THR A 175 22.59 3.69 -14.54
N SER A 176 23.26 4.18 -15.58
CA SER A 176 23.08 5.53 -16.11
C SER A 176 21.62 5.76 -16.54
N ILE A 177 20.85 6.39 -15.67
CA ILE A 177 19.41 6.59 -15.81
C ILE A 177 19.21 8.09 -15.96
N GLY A 178 19.16 8.66 -17.15
CA GLY A 178 18.82 10.05 -17.42
C GLY A 178 19.37 11.12 -16.42
N LYS A 179 19.74 12.29 -16.89
CA LYS A 179 20.28 13.37 -16.02
C LYS A 179 19.26 13.99 -15.07
N ASN A 180 17.97 13.80 -15.37
CA ASN A 180 16.83 14.36 -14.63
C ASN A 180 16.20 13.35 -13.64
N ILE A 181 16.86 12.21 -13.37
CA ILE A 181 16.33 11.16 -12.49
C ILE A 181 17.26 10.94 -11.30
N PHE A 182 16.72 11.13 -10.10
CA PHE A 182 17.44 11.02 -8.83
C PHE A 182 16.91 9.80 -8.05
N ILE A 183 17.80 8.87 -7.71
CA ILE A 183 17.43 7.66 -6.96
C ILE A 183 18.03 7.72 -5.56
N ASN A 184 17.17 7.64 -4.56
CA ASN A 184 17.52 7.62 -3.15
C ASN A 184 17.15 6.27 -2.52
N GLU A 185 17.87 5.91 -1.48
CA GLU A 185 17.59 4.72 -0.67
C GLU A 185 16.22 4.83 0.02
N ILE A 186 15.77 3.70 0.59
CA ILE A 186 14.56 3.66 1.42
C ILE A 186 14.73 4.63 2.59
N GLU A 187 13.80 5.57 2.71
CA GLU A 187 13.74 6.49 3.85
C GLU A 187 12.74 5.96 4.89
N ILE A 188 13.21 5.79 6.11
CA ILE A 188 12.40 5.31 7.25
C ILE A 188 12.11 6.42 8.26
N ASP A 189 12.87 7.52 8.22
CA ASP A 189 12.60 8.68 9.05
C ASP A 189 11.40 9.45 8.50
N LYS A 190 10.33 9.54 9.30
CA LYS A 190 9.08 10.20 8.91
C LYS A 190 9.29 11.66 8.51
N ARG A 191 10.12 12.41 9.23
CA ARG A 191 10.33 13.84 8.97
C ARG A 191 11.06 14.04 7.64
N LYS A 192 12.07 13.22 7.36
CA LYS A 192 12.76 13.24 6.07
C LYS A 192 11.83 12.83 4.93
N LEU A 193 10.97 11.83 5.16
CA LEU A 193 9.98 11.42 4.17
C LEU A 193 8.99 12.54 3.87
N ILE A 194 8.46 13.22 4.88
CA ILE A 194 7.61 14.41 4.73
C ILE A 194 8.33 15.49 3.91
N ASN A 195 9.63 15.74 4.17
CA ASN A 195 10.39 16.71 3.40
C ASN A 195 10.50 16.37 1.91
N TYR A 196 10.54 15.10 1.53
CA TYR A 196 10.47 14.70 0.11
C TYR A 196 9.14 15.14 -0.50
N TYR A 197 8.01 14.86 0.13
CA TYR A 197 6.70 15.31 -0.36
C TYR A 197 6.61 16.86 -0.41
N ASP A 198 7.16 17.54 0.59
CA ASP A 198 7.13 18.99 0.69
C ASP A 198 8.03 19.70 -0.33
N SER A 199 9.02 19.03 -0.90
CA SER A 199 9.95 19.57 -1.88
C SER A 199 9.59 19.26 -3.33
N HIS A 200 8.47 18.54 -3.58
CA HIS A 200 8.03 18.13 -4.91
C HIS A 200 6.59 18.56 -5.15
N GLN A 201 6.30 19.02 -6.38
CA GLN A 201 4.96 19.51 -6.72
C GLN A 201 3.95 18.39 -6.93
N ILE A 202 4.35 17.28 -7.53
CA ILE A 202 3.47 16.20 -7.97
C ILE A 202 4.02 14.87 -7.50
N PHE A 203 3.16 14.06 -6.90
CA PHE A 203 3.44 12.66 -6.63
C PHE A 203 2.99 11.80 -7.81
N ILE A 204 3.79 10.81 -8.21
CA ILE A 204 3.42 9.88 -9.28
C ILE A 204 3.48 8.44 -8.80
N LEU A 205 2.42 7.67 -9.04
CA LEU A 205 2.32 6.26 -8.70
C LEU A 205 2.16 5.42 -9.97
N PRO A 206 3.26 4.93 -10.57
CA PRO A 206 3.25 4.26 -11.87
C PRO A 206 2.92 2.77 -11.80
N SER A 207 2.40 2.28 -10.68
CA SER A 207 2.15 0.86 -10.44
C SER A 207 1.21 0.23 -11.47
N TYR A 208 1.45 -1.04 -11.81
CA TYR A 208 0.52 -1.86 -12.60
C TYR A 208 -0.58 -2.48 -11.73
N THR A 209 -0.39 -2.48 -10.42
CA THR A 209 -1.37 -3.03 -9.48
C THR A 209 -1.17 -2.42 -8.09
N GLU A 210 -2.26 -2.03 -7.46
CA GLU A 210 -2.32 -1.55 -6.08
C GLU A 210 -3.59 -2.05 -5.40
N GLY A 211 -3.47 -2.33 -4.10
CA GLY A 211 -4.65 -2.60 -3.26
C GLY A 211 -5.03 -1.36 -2.46
N HIS A 212 -4.11 -0.86 -1.65
CA HIS A 212 -4.28 0.32 -0.80
C HIS A 212 -2.94 1.06 -0.70
N PRO A 213 -2.63 1.95 -1.67
CA PRO A 213 -1.33 2.60 -1.74
C PRO A 213 -1.17 3.67 -0.65
N MET A 214 -0.32 3.40 0.34
CA MET A 214 -0.06 4.32 1.46
C MET A 214 0.60 5.61 0.99
N SER A 215 1.57 5.53 0.08
CA SER A 215 2.28 6.70 -0.45
C SER A 215 1.38 7.67 -1.23
N LEU A 216 0.28 7.20 -1.82
CA LEU A 216 -0.75 8.04 -2.41
C LEU A 216 -1.48 8.85 -1.31
N LEU A 217 -1.83 8.19 -0.20
CA LEU A 217 -2.48 8.87 0.92
C LEU A 217 -1.53 9.88 1.58
N GLU A 218 -0.26 9.54 1.72
CA GLU A 218 0.80 10.42 2.21
C GLU A 218 0.92 11.67 1.33
N ALA A 219 0.92 11.51 0.00
CA ALA A 219 0.95 12.64 -0.94
C ALA A 219 -0.27 13.56 -0.78
N LEU A 220 -1.47 13.00 -0.71
CA LEU A 220 -2.69 13.78 -0.47
C LEU A 220 -2.65 14.46 0.90
N GLY A 221 -2.14 13.79 1.94
CA GLY A 221 -1.93 14.35 3.27
C GLY A 221 -0.96 15.55 3.27
N ARG A 222 -0.01 15.60 2.34
CA ARG A 222 0.88 16.74 2.12
C ARG A 222 0.38 17.72 1.05
N ASN A 223 -0.90 17.60 0.69
CA ASN A 223 -1.55 18.48 -0.29
C ASN A 223 -0.86 18.47 -1.67
N ARG A 224 -0.37 17.30 -2.09
CA ARG A 224 0.27 17.10 -3.39
C ARG A 224 -0.66 16.39 -4.36
N PRO A 225 -0.89 16.95 -5.56
CA PRO A 225 -1.58 16.23 -6.63
C PRO A 225 -0.89 14.90 -6.93
N VAL A 226 -1.70 13.91 -7.26
CA VAL A 226 -1.23 12.56 -7.54
C VAL A 226 -1.53 12.19 -9.00
N ILE A 227 -0.54 11.71 -9.74
CA ILE A 227 -0.74 11.10 -11.05
C ILE A 227 -0.67 9.58 -10.88
N ILE A 228 -1.67 8.89 -11.41
CA ILE A 228 -1.70 7.44 -11.53
C ILE A 228 -1.89 7.03 -12.99
N PHE A 229 -1.58 5.79 -13.32
CA PHE A 229 -1.94 5.25 -14.63
C PHE A 229 -3.26 4.47 -14.56
N SER A 230 -3.90 4.29 -15.72
CA SER A 230 -5.24 3.69 -15.87
C SER A 230 -5.35 2.28 -15.25
N GLU A 231 -4.24 1.55 -15.14
CA GLU A 231 -4.21 0.21 -14.56
C GLU A 231 -4.63 0.15 -13.08
N ILE A 232 -4.51 1.28 -12.38
CA ILE A 232 -4.86 1.39 -10.96
C ILE A 232 -5.92 2.47 -10.68
N GLU A 233 -6.74 2.82 -11.66
CA GLU A 233 -7.78 3.84 -11.53
C GLU A 233 -8.73 3.60 -10.35
N HIS A 234 -8.97 2.34 -10.00
CA HIS A 234 -9.79 1.95 -8.86
C HIS A 234 -9.31 2.49 -7.49
N VAL A 235 -8.06 3.01 -7.40
CA VAL A 235 -7.55 3.60 -6.15
C VAL A 235 -8.03 5.03 -5.90
N ILE A 236 -8.68 5.67 -6.88
CA ILE A 236 -9.18 7.05 -6.75
C ILE A 236 -10.25 7.11 -5.66
N GLU A 237 -11.20 6.17 -5.69
CA GLU A 237 -12.41 6.22 -4.86
C GLU A 237 -13.11 7.60 -5.00
N GLU A 238 -13.44 8.25 -3.89
CA GLU A 238 -14.05 9.59 -3.88
C GLU A 238 -13.03 10.72 -3.64
N ARG A 239 -11.72 10.42 -3.76
CA ARG A 239 -10.66 11.39 -3.41
C ARG A 239 -10.39 12.36 -4.55
N LYS A 240 -10.26 13.63 -4.19
CA LYS A 240 -9.89 14.72 -5.10
C LYS A 240 -8.37 14.84 -5.21
N GLY A 241 -7.90 15.38 -6.34
CA GLY A 241 -6.49 15.64 -6.59
C GLY A 241 -5.72 14.42 -7.13
N ILE A 242 -6.42 13.38 -7.59
CA ILE A 242 -5.84 12.22 -8.27
C ILE A 242 -6.20 12.31 -9.75
N PHE A 243 -5.20 12.20 -10.61
CA PHE A 243 -5.33 12.33 -12.06
C PHE A 243 -4.90 11.04 -12.74
N VAL A 244 -5.70 10.56 -13.67
CA VAL A 244 -5.40 9.36 -14.47
C VAL A 244 -4.72 9.78 -15.76
N SER A 245 -3.58 9.16 -16.05
CA SER A 245 -2.87 9.29 -17.32
C SER A 245 -2.82 7.94 -18.02
N LYS A 246 -2.83 7.95 -19.35
CA LYS A 246 -2.41 6.79 -20.13
C LYS A 246 -0.90 6.62 -20.01
N ARG A 247 -0.42 5.38 -20.11
CA ARG A 247 1.02 5.07 -19.99
C ARG A 247 1.78 5.40 -21.30
N ASN A 248 1.74 6.66 -21.69
CA ASN A 248 2.52 7.21 -22.77
C ASN A 248 2.98 8.64 -22.43
N LYS A 249 4.03 9.10 -23.10
CA LYS A 249 4.68 10.40 -22.81
C LYS A 249 3.74 11.58 -23.06
N GLU A 250 2.96 11.55 -24.13
CA GLU A 250 2.10 12.67 -24.52
C GLU A 250 1.01 12.93 -23.48
N ASP A 251 0.29 11.88 -23.07
CA ASP A 251 -0.80 11.98 -22.10
C ASP A 251 -0.28 12.36 -20.70
N LEU A 252 0.87 11.78 -20.32
CA LEU A 252 1.53 12.14 -19.05
C LEU A 252 1.90 13.63 -19.02
N LEU A 253 2.51 14.15 -20.09
CA LEU A 253 2.87 15.58 -20.15
C LEU A 253 1.64 16.49 -20.17
N LYS A 254 0.56 16.11 -20.89
CA LYS A 254 -0.73 16.84 -20.83
C LYS A 254 -1.31 16.88 -19.42
N THR A 255 -1.24 15.76 -18.70
CA THR A 255 -1.73 15.66 -17.30
C THR A 255 -0.90 16.57 -16.38
N ILE A 256 0.42 16.57 -16.54
CA ILE A 256 1.31 17.46 -15.77
C ILE A 256 1.00 18.93 -16.04
N GLU A 257 0.84 19.33 -17.31
CA GLU A 257 0.51 20.71 -17.68
C GLU A 257 -0.87 21.14 -17.15
N HIS A 258 -1.87 20.23 -17.17
CA HIS A 258 -3.16 20.51 -16.56
C HIS A 258 -3.04 20.77 -15.05
N ILE A 259 -2.29 19.93 -14.33
CA ILE A 259 -2.04 20.09 -12.89
C ILE A 259 -1.33 21.42 -12.63
N LYS A 260 -0.31 21.74 -13.40
CA LYS A 260 0.45 22.98 -13.28
C LYS A 260 -0.44 24.22 -13.41
N LYS A 261 -1.30 24.25 -14.42
CA LYS A 261 -2.20 25.38 -14.67
C LYS A 261 -3.22 25.60 -13.56
N ASN A 262 -3.69 24.51 -12.94
CA ASN A 262 -4.79 24.55 -11.96
C ASN A 262 -4.31 24.24 -10.53
N TYR A 263 -3.01 24.39 -10.24
CA TYR A 263 -2.38 23.83 -9.04
C TYR A 263 -3.03 24.28 -7.74
N LYS A 264 -3.29 25.58 -7.58
CA LYS A 264 -3.92 26.14 -6.37
C LYS A 264 -5.34 25.62 -6.15
N GLU A 265 -6.14 25.52 -7.20
CA GLU A 265 -7.51 24.95 -7.13
C GLU A 265 -7.48 23.48 -6.77
N ILE A 266 -6.53 22.73 -7.35
CA ILE A 266 -6.33 21.31 -7.03
C ILE A 266 -5.93 21.13 -5.58
N GLN A 267 -5.01 21.95 -5.05
CA GLN A 267 -4.62 21.91 -3.65
C GLN A 267 -5.80 22.22 -2.72
N ALA A 268 -6.62 23.22 -3.05
CA ALA A 268 -7.84 23.52 -2.30
C ALA A 268 -8.84 22.36 -2.33
N ALA A 269 -8.92 21.63 -3.45
CA ALA A 269 -9.75 20.43 -3.53
C ALA A 269 -9.19 19.28 -2.69
N ILE A 270 -7.87 19.06 -2.68
CA ILE A 270 -7.20 18.02 -1.90
C ILE A 270 -7.41 18.24 -0.40
N SER A 271 -7.31 19.48 0.08
CA SER A 271 -7.48 19.81 1.50
C SER A 271 -8.85 19.45 2.07
N ASN A 272 -9.86 19.26 1.21
CA ASN A 272 -11.20 18.81 1.58
C ASN A 272 -11.37 17.28 1.58
N ASN A 273 -10.31 16.50 1.33
CA ASN A 273 -10.39 15.05 1.40
C ASN A 273 -10.52 14.57 2.84
N ASN A 274 -11.43 13.64 3.07
CA ASN A 274 -11.50 12.90 4.34
C ASN A 274 -10.53 11.69 4.25
N LEU A 275 -9.28 11.89 4.60
CA LEU A 275 -8.26 10.85 4.55
C LEU A 275 -8.35 9.94 5.80
N PRO A 276 -8.15 8.61 5.65
CA PRO A 276 -8.04 7.75 6.81
C PRO A 276 -6.80 8.12 7.63
N THR A 277 -6.96 8.25 8.95
CA THR A 277 -5.85 8.54 9.85
C THR A 277 -5.37 7.30 10.60
N LYS A 278 -4.15 7.37 11.13
CA LYS A 278 -3.58 6.30 11.95
C LYS A 278 -4.38 6.09 13.23
N GLU A 279 -4.81 7.17 13.85
CA GLU A 279 -5.61 7.14 15.07
C GLU A 279 -6.96 6.44 14.80
N LYS A 280 -7.65 6.81 13.73
CA LYS A 280 -8.91 6.19 13.33
C LYS A 280 -8.72 4.70 13.04
N PHE A 281 -7.68 4.33 12.28
CA PHE A 281 -7.34 2.94 12.02
C PHE A 281 -7.13 2.13 13.31
N LEU A 282 -6.35 2.67 14.26
CA LEU A 282 -6.08 2.01 15.53
C LEU A 282 -7.33 1.90 16.41
N GLN A 283 -8.18 2.93 16.40
CA GLN A 283 -9.45 2.94 17.12
C GLN A 283 -10.41 1.88 16.56
N ASP A 284 -10.59 1.84 15.23
CA ASP A 284 -11.47 0.87 14.57
C ASP A 284 -10.98 -0.56 14.83
N MET A 285 -9.67 -0.81 14.70
CA MET A 285 -9.09 -2.12 15.04
C MET A 285 -9.28 -2.49 16.51
N SER A 286 -9.12 -1.53 17.42
CA SER A 286 -9.33 -1.75 18.86
C SER A 286 -10.78 -2.13 19.15
N ASN A 287 -11.73 -1.38 18.62
CA ASN A 287 -13.17 -1.62 18.83
C ASN A 287 -13.61 -3.01 18.34
N ILE A 288 -13.00 -3.50 17.26
CA ILE A 288 -13.33 -4.82 16.70
C ILE A 288 -12.63 -5.95 17.46
N LEU A 289 -11.42 -5.71 17.94
CA LEU A 289 -10.61 -6.72 18.63
C LEU A 289 -10.84 -6.78 20.15
N ILE A 290 -11.56 -5.85 20.74
CA ILE A 290 -11.98 -5.88 22.15
C ILE A 290 -13.29 -6.61 22.29
#